data_0987c339c614a5a711803fb788ddd35f
#
_entry.id   0987c339c614a5a711803fb788ddd35f
#
_cell.length_a   1.000
_cell.length_b   1.000
_cell.length_c   1.000
_cell.angle_alpha   90.00
_cell.angle_beta   90.00
_cell.angle_gamma   90.00
#
_symmetry.space_group_name_H-M   'P 1'
#
loop_
_entity.id
_entity.type
_entity.pdbx_description
1 polymer ?
#
loop_
_entity_poly.entity_id
_entity_poly.type
_entity_poly.pdbx_seq_one_letter_code
_entity_poly.pdbx_strand_id
1 'polypeptide(L)'
;IMLAGIGMGNDACMTKAVSDAIESADIILGASRMIEKYSAKIDKKPYYLAEQIIPYLYEIGADTVKISNVLILFSGDTGFYSGSKKLYLAIKNEISEGKLNADVSILPGISSVSYMAAAVGETYNDAYICSIHGVKLSNITSRISHHTKTFMLMSGVKDVNMLGHLLSSDERYGLQKCSVTVGYQLSLIHI
;
A
#
# COMPACT_ATOMS: atom_id res chain seq x y z
N ILE A 1 -16.10 -8.96 4.79
CA ILE A 1 -15.26 -8.15 3.90
C ILE A 1 -13.90 -8.00 4.57
N MET A 2 -12.81 -8.32 3.88
CA MET A 2 -11.45 -8.19 4.39
C MET A 2 -10.63 -7.24 3.51
N LEU A 3 -9.95 -6.27 4.12
CA LEU A 3 -9.01 -5.37 3.45
C LEU A 3 -7.60 -5.85 3.77
N ALA A 4 -6.82 -6.27 2.79
CA ALA A 4 -5.55 -6.95 3.02
C ALA A 4 -4.36 -6.28 2.32
N GLY A 5 -3.28 -6.09 3.05
CA GLY A 5 -2.00 -5.65 2.52
C GLY A 5 -1.18 -6.84 2.01
N ILE A 6 -0.89 -6.87 0.71
CA ILE A 6 -0.15 -7.98 0.09
C ILE A 6 1.37 -7.82 0.13
N GLY A 7 1.88 -6.91 0.93
CA GLY A 7 3.31 -6.63 0.99
C GLY A 7 3.85 -6.12 -0.35
N MET A 8 5.04 -6.55 -0.68
CA MET A 8 5.71 -6.16 -1.93
C MET A 8 5.22 -6.93 -3.16
N GLY A 9 4.14 -7.72 -3.03
CA GLY A 9 3.54 -8.46 -4.14
C GLY A 9 4.20 -9.81 -4.45
N ASN A 10 5.18 -10.20 -3.65
CA ASN A 10 5.81 -11.52 -3.71
C ASN A 10 5.25 -12.41 -2.59
N ASP A 11 4.98 -13.66 -2.88
CA ASP A 11 4.28 -14.58 -1.98
C ASP A 11 5.15 -14.94 -0.75
N ALA A 12 6.49 -14.92 -0.89
CA ALA A 12 7.41 -15.16 0.22
C ALA A 12 7.38 -14.05 1.30
N CYS A 13 6.91 -12.84 0.94
CA CYS A 13 6.78 -11.69 1.85
C CYS A 13 5.32 -11.41 2.22
N MET A 14 4.40 -12.33 1.93
CA MET A 14 3.00 -12.23 2.30
C MET A 14 2.79 -12.82 3.70
N THR A 15 1.95 -12.19 4.51
CA THR A 15 1.59 -12.79 5.80
C THR A 15 0.71 -14.02 5.59
N LYS A 16 0.83 -15.02 6.46
CA LYS A 16 0.00 -16.23 6.39
C LYS A 16 -1.50 -15.91 6.41
N ALA A 17 -1.91 -14.94 7.24
CA ALA A 17 -3.32 -14.52 7.32
C ALA A 17 -3.85 -13.98 5.98
N VAL A 18 -3.03 -13.26 5.23
CA VAL A 18 -3.41 -12.74 3.89
C VAL A 18 -3.44 -13.86 2.86
N SER A 19 -2.49 -14.81 2.92
CA SER A 19 -2.51 -16.01 2.06
C SER A 19 -3.79 -16.82 2.26
N ASP A 20 -4.16 -17.09 3.52
CA ASP A 20 -5.38 -17.83 3.86
C ASP A 20 -6.65 -17.09 3.42
N ALA A 21 -6.64 -15.76 3.54
CA ALA A 21 -7.75 -14.93 3.06
C ALA A 21 -7.91 -15.00 1.54
N ILE A 22 -6.81 -15.07 0.78
CA ILE A 22 -6.83 -15.24 -0.68
C ILE A 22 -7.39 -16.62 -1.06
N GLU A 23 -6.95 -17.68 -0.36
CA GLU A 23 -7.42 -19.05 -0.62
C GLU A 23 -8.91 -19.25 -0.32
N SER A 24 -9.44 -18.51 0.68
CA SER A 24 -10.85 -18.58 1.10
C SER A 24 -11.76 -17.53 0.45
N ALA A 25 -11.22 -16.65 -0.38
CA ALA A 25 -11.99 -15.60 -1.01
C ALA A 25 -12.93 -16.13 -2.10
N ASP A 26 -14.19 -15.71 -2.08
CA ASP A 26 -15.13 -15.91 -3.18
C ASP A 26 -14.87 -14.89 -4.29
N ILE A 27 -14.54 -13.65 -3.89
CA ILE A 27 -14.24 -12.53 -4.78
C ILE A 27 -13.00 -11.78 -4.30
N ILE A 28 -12.13 -11.40 -5.26
CA ILE A 28 -10.99 -10.53 -5.01
C ILE A 28 -11.14 -9.22 -5.76
N LEU A 29 -11.06 -8.11 -5.05
CA LEU A 29 -11.04 -6.76 -5.57
C LEU A 29 -9.65 -6.15 -5.43
N GLY A 30 -9.24 -5.28 -6.37
CA GLY A 30 -7.95 -4.60 -6.31
C GLY A 30 -7.52 -4.07 -7.66
N ALA A 31 -6.39 -3.37 -7.72
CA ALA A 31 -5.83 -2.95 -9.00
C ALA A 31 -5.44 -4.18 -9.85
N SER A 32 -5.67 -4.13 -11.18
CA SER A 32 -5.46 -5.25 -12.12
C SER A 32 -4.13 -5.97 -11.88
N ARG A 33 -3.02 -5.22 -11.79
CA ARG A 33 -1.67 -5.77 -11.56
C ARG A 33 -1.54 -6.61 -10.28
N MET A 34 -2.43 -6.41 -9.29
CA MET A 34 -2.39 -7.16 -8.03
C MET A 34 -3.24 -8.42 -8.07
N ILE A 35 -4.35 -8.40 -8.82
CA ILE A 35 -5.33 -9.50 -8.83
C ILE A 35 -5.10 -10.51 -9.96
N GLU A 36 -4.43 -10.12 -11.05
CA GLU A 36 -4.24 -10.96 -12.25
C GLU A 36 -3.48 -12.26 -11.94
N LYS A 37 -2.54 -12.22 -11.00
CA LYS A 37 -1.71 -13.39 -10.64
C LYS A 37 -2.47 -14.52 -9.94
N TYR A 38 -3.64 -14.24 -9.36
CA TYR A 38 -4.40 -15.26 -8.64
C TYR A 38 -5.23 -16.15 -9.55
N SER A 39 -5.65 -17.31 -9.03
CA SER A 39 -6.37 -18.33 -9.79
C SER A 39 -7.57 -17.78 -10.57
N ALA A 40 -7.77 -18.29 -11.79
CA ALA A 40 -8.94 -17.98 -12.60
C ALA A 40 -10.27 -18.55 -12.01
N LYS A 41 -10.19 -19.43 -11.01
CA LYS A 41 -11.37 -19.95 -10.31
C LYS A 41 -12.00 -18.97 -9.34
N ILE A 42 -11.26 -17.94 -8.92
CA ILE A 42 -11.74 -16.87 -8.03
C ILE A 42 -12.25 -15.74 -8.91
N ASP A 43 -13.45 -15.24 -8.64
CA ASP A 43 -13.96 -14.05 -9.34
C ASP A 43 -13.13 -12.82 -8.96
N LYS A 44 -12.79 -12.00 -9.95
CA LYS A 44 -11.89 -10.86 -9.78
C LYS A 44 -12.46 -9.63 -10.46
N LYS A 45 -12.48 -8.50 -9.74
CA LYS A 45 -12.86 -7.21 -10.30
C LYS A 45 -11.75 -6.17 -10.09
N PRO A 46 -11.36 -5.41 -11.12
CA PRO A 46 -10.32 -4.40 -11.02
C PRO A 46 -10.82 -3.12 -10.33
N TYR A 47 -11.49 -3.28 -9.18
CA TYR A 47 -12.03 -2.20 -8.37
C TYR A 47 -11.09 -1.89 -7.21
N TYR A 48 -10.62 -0.66 -7.13
CA TYR A 48 -9.69 -0.20 -6.09
C TYR A 48 -10.05 1.16 -5.48
N LEU A 49 -11.07 1.84 -6.02
CA LEU A 49 -11.62 3.08 -5.49
C LEU A 49 -12.94 2.83 -4.74
N ALA A 50 -13.20 3.60 -3.71
CA ALA A 50 -14.44 3.47 -2.93
C ALA A 50 -15.69 3.61 -3.79
N GLU A 51 -15.64 4.51 -4.78
CA GLU A 51 -16.74 4.78 -5.73
C GLU A 51 -17.07 3.59 -6.65
N GLN A 52 -16.14 2.65 -6.79
CA GLN A 52 -16.33 1.39 -7.54
C GLN A 52 -16.75 0.26 -6.59
N ILE A 53 -16.09 0.19 -5.43
CA ILE A 53 -16.23 -0.92 -4.47
C ILE A 53 -17.60 -0.86 -3.77
N ILE A 54 -18.00 0.30 -3.24
CA ILE A 54 -19.24 0.40 -2.46
C ILE A 54 -20.49 0.01 -3.27
N PRO A 55 -20.71 0.53 -4.50
CA PRO A 55 -21.83 0.10 -5.32
C PRO A 55 -21.79 -1.41 -5.63
N TYR A 56 -20.60 -1.95 -5.89
CA TYR A 56 -20.45 -3.38 -6.15
C TYR A 56 -20.77 -4.24 -4.92
N LEU A 57 -20.42 -3.79 -3.71
CA LEU A 57 -20.81 -4.47 -2.48
C LEU A 57 -22.33 -4.50 -2.29
N TYR A 58 -23.06 -3.48 -2.71
CA TYR A 58 -24.52 -3.50 -2.71
C TYR A 58 -25.08 -4.49 -3.71
N GLU A 59 -24.53 -4.51 -4.93
CA GLU A 59 -24.95 -5.45 -5.99
C GLU A 59 -24.86 -6.89 -5.50
N ILE A 60 -23.68 -7.32 -5.03
CA ILE A 60 -23.48 -8.68 -4.56
C ILE A 60 -24.22 -9.00 -3.25
N GLY A 61 -24.50 -8.01 -2.42
CA GLY A 61 -25.29 -8.17 -1.19
C GLY A 61 -26.79 -8.36 -1.47
N ALA A 62 -27.27 -7.91 -2.62
CA ALA A 62 -28.66 -8.09 -3.06
C ALA A 62 -28.85 -9.38 -3.88
N ASP A 63 -27.78 -10.04 -4.33
CA ASP A 63 -27.84 -11.23 -5.15
C ASP A 63 -28.25 -12.46 -4.32
N THR A 64 -28.93 -13.41 -4.98
CA THR A 64 -29.30 -14.70 -4.39
C THR A 64 -28.10 -15.66 -4.25
N VAL A 65 -27.01 -15.38 -4.96
CA VAL A 65 -25.73 -16.11 -4.82
C VAL A 65 -25.05 -15.66 -3.54
N LYS A 66 -24.90 -16.56 -2.58
CA LYS A 66 -24.29 -16.26 -1.28
C LYS A 66 -22.79 -16.08 -1.40
N ILE A 67 -22.34 -14.84 -1.58
CA ILE A 67 -20.95 -14.43 -1.46
C ILE A 67 -20.67 -14.17 0.02
N SER A 68 -19.73 -14.92 0.60
CA SER A 68 -19.41 -14.83 2.03
C SER A 68 -18.10 -14.07 2.28
N ASN A 69 -17.11 -14.22 1.39
CA ASN A 69 -15.76 -13.72 1.58
C ASN A 69 -15.34 -12.80 0.43
N VAL A 70 -15.44 -11.50 0.67
CA VAL A 70 -14.93 -10.46 -0.25
C VAL A 70 -13.59 -9.99 0.26
N LEU A 71 -12.54 -10.12 -0.56
CA LEU A 71 -11.18 -9.70 -0.26
C LEU A 71 -10.78 -8.50 -1.12
N ILE A 72 -10.33 -7.43 -0.47
CA ILE A 72 -9.89 -6.20 -1.14
C ILE A 72 -8.39 -6.02 -0.91
N LEU A 73 -7.61 -6.05 -1.99
CA LEU A 73 -6.16 -6.03 -1.91
C LEU A 73 -5.57 -4.63 -2.02
N PHE A 74 -4.58 -4.38 -1.17
CA PHE A 74 -3.76 -3.17 -1.14
C PHE A 74 -2.28 -3.53 -1.27
N SER A 75 -1.51 -2.69 -1.97
CA SER A 75 -0.05 -2.82 -2.05
C SER A 75 0.58 -2.44 -0.71
N GLY A 76 1.63 -3.14 -0.31
CA GLY A 76 2.34 -2.89 0.93
C GLY A 76 1.54 -3.27 2.18
N ASP A 77 1.60 -2.41 3.17
CA ASP A 77 0.85 -2.52 4.41
C ASP A 77 -0.39 -1.62 4.38
N THR A 78 -1.50 -2.13 4.90
CA THR A 78 -2.76 -1.37 5.04
C THR A 78 -2.64 -0.16 5.96
N GLY A 79 -1.71 -0.17 6.92
CA GLY A 79 -1.46 0.93 7.85
C GLY A 79 -0.45 1.97 7.37
N PHE A 80 0.24 1.75 6.22
CA PHE A 80 1.35 2.58 5.80
C PHE A 80 1.08 3.30 4.48
N TYR A 81 0.71 4.58 4.55
CA TYR A 81 0.35 5.43 3.39
C TYR A 81 -0.61 4.76 2.39
N SER A 82 -1.56 4.00 2.93
CA SER A 82 -2.55 3.23 2.18
C SER A 82 -3.92 3.91 2.17
N GLY A 83 -4.68 3.71 1.10
CA GLY A 83 -6.09 4.10 1.02
C GLY A 83 -7.04 3.23 1.84
N SER A 84 -6.55 2.14 2.45
CA SER A 84 -7.36 1.14 3.16
C SER A 84 -8.18 1.74 4.31
N LYS A 85 -7.60 2.64 5.11
CA LYS A 85 -8.30 3.29 6.22
C LYS A 85 -9.54 4.07 5.74
N LYS A 86 -9.39 4.82 4.64
CA LYS A 86 -10.51 5.60 4.07
C LYS A 86 -11.63 4.67 3.60
N LEU A 87 -11.28 3.60 2.90
CA LEU A 87 -12.25 2.61 2.44
C LEU A 87 -12.89 1.84 3.61
N TYR A 88 -12.09 1.43 4.60
CA TYR A 88 -12.60 0.76 5.80
C TYR A 88 -13.67 1.60 6.53
N LEU A 89 -13.39 2.90 6.74
CA LEU A 89 -14.34 3.80 7.39
C LEU A 89 -15.60 3.99 6.55
N ALA A 90 -15.47 4.07 5.21
CA ALA A 90 -16.62 4.16 4.33
C ALA A 90 -17.51 2.90 4.42
N ILE A 91 -16.91 1.70 4.36
CA ILE A 91 -17.64 0.44 4.52
C ILE A 91 -18.30 0.35 5.90
N LYS A 92 -17.60 0.72 6.97
CA LYS A 92 -18.17 0.75 8.32
C LYS A 92 -19.37 1.68 8.44
N ASN A 93 -19.32 2.81 7.78
CA ASN A 93 -20.46 3.74 7.73
C ASN A 93 -21.69 3.08 7.05
N GLU A 94 -21.50 2.44 5.90
CA GLU A 94 -22.57 1.75 5.19
C GLU A 94 -23.19 0.60 6.02
N ILE A 95 -22.35 -0.11 6.78
CA ILE A 95 -22.81 -1.15 7.73
C ILE A 95 -23.60 -0.51 8.87
N SER A 96 -23.11 0.59 9.46
CA SER A 96 -23.79 1.27 10.58
C SER A 96 -25.12 1.88 10.20
N GLU A 97 -25.26 2.28 8.95
CA GLU A 97 -26.53 2.80 8.37
C GLU A 97 -27.48 1.68 7.94
N GLY A 98 -27.12 0.41 8.13
CA GLY A 98 -27.91 -0.75 7.74
C GLY A 98 -28.01 -1.01 6.24
N LYS A 99 -27.17 -0.36 5.43
CA LYS A 99 -27.13 -0.52 3.97
C LYS A 99 -26.34 -1.75 3.51
N LEU A 100 -25.37 -2.18 4.33
CA LEU A 100 -24.61 -3.42 4.13
C LEU A 100 -24.75 -4.30 5.37
N ASN A 101 -25.09 -5.57 5.17
CA ASN A 101 -25.11 -6.58 6.22
C ASN A 101 -23.85 -7.45 6.11
N ALA A 102 -22.74 -6.98 6.69
CA ALA A 102 -21.45 -7.64 6.61
C ALA A 102 -20.55 -7.27 7.80
N ASP A 103 -19.57 -8.12 8.11
CA ASP A 103 -18.44 -7.75 8.95
C ASP A 103 -17.29 -7.21 8.08
N VAL A 104 -16.52 -6.28 8.63
CA VAL A 104 -15.34 -5.74 7.96
C VAL A 104 -14.10 -5.80 8.86
N SER A 105 -13.00 -6.32 8.32
CA SER A 105 -11.71 -6.42 9.03
C SER A 105 -10.55 -5.96 8.14
N ILE A 106 -9.39 -5.71 8.78
CA ILE A 106 -8.15 -5.32 8.11
C ILE A 106 -7.06 -6.33 8.44
N LEU A 107 -6.36 -6.80 7.43
CA LEU A 107 -5.17 -7.64 7.55
C LEU A 107 -3.92 -6.83 7.16
N PRO A 108 -2.89 -6.79 8.02
CA PRO A 108 -1.66 -6.06 7.72
C PRO A 108 -0.82 -6.77 6.66
N GLY A 109 0.01 -6.00 5.98
CA GLY A 109 1.05 -6.49 5.09
C GLY A 109 2.43 -5.98 5.49
N ILE A 110 3.48 -6.44 4.82
CA ILE A 110 4.83 -5.88 5.01
C ILE A 110 4.90 -4.54 4.28
N SER A 111 5.26 -3.47 5.01
CA SER A 111 5.41 -2.14 4.41
C SER A 111 6.68 -2.03 3.58
N SER A 112 6.68 -1.13 2.60
CA SER A 112 7.88 -0.85 1.80
C SER A 112 9.06 -0.33 2.64
N VAL A 113 8.79 0.41 3.73
CA VAL A 113 9.85 0.86 4.63
C VAL A 113 10.48 -0.31 5.38
N SER A 114 9.68 -1.25 5.89
CA SER A 114 10.21 -2.44 6.58
C SER A 114 11.03 -3.30 5.62
N TYR A 115 10.54 -3.49 4.41
CA TYR A 115 11.25 -4.26 3.38
C TYR A 115 12.55 -3.59 2.97
N MET A 116 12.53 -2.29 2.69
CA MET A 116 13.72 -1.52 2.30
C MET A 116 14.76 -1.50 3.41
N ALA A 117 14.36 -1.26 4.66
CA ALA A 117 15.26 -1.25 5.80
C ALA A 117 16.01 -2.58 5.95
N ALA A 118 15.28 -3.71 5.85
CA ALA A 118 15.88 -5.03 5.88
C ALA A 118 16.86 -5.25 4.70
N ALA A 119 16.50 -4.80 3.50
CA ALA A 119 17.32 -4.97 2.30
C ALA A 119 18.66 -4.20 2.38
N VAL A 120 18.67 -3.06 3.06
CA VAL A 120 19.90 -2.24 3.22
C VAL A 120 20.60 -2.46 4.57
N GLY A 121 20.12 -3.40 5.40
CA GLY A 121 20.71 -3.69 6.71
C GLY A 121 20.54 -2.57 7.74
N GLU A 122 19.46 -1.79 7.64
CA GLU A 122 19.18 -0.63 8.48
C GLU A 122 17.94 -0.84 9.34
N THR A 123 17.78 0.02 10.37
CA THR A 123 16.55 0.14 11.16
C THR A 123 15.83 1.43 10.80
N TYR A 124 14.53 1.52 11.10
CA TYR A 124 13.74 2.73 10.85
C TYR A 124 13.15 3.35 12.12
N ASN A 125 13.53 2.84 13.32
CA ASN A 125 13.00 3.32 14.59
C ASN A 125 13.32 4.80 14.86
N ASP A 126 14.50 5.24 14.42
CA ASP A 126 15.06 6.58 14.57
C ASP A 126 15.01 7.39 13.26
N ALA A 127 14.34 6.87 12.25
CA ALA A 127 14.28 7.49 10.93
C ALA A 127 13.11 8.47 10.79
N TYR A 128 13.32 9.51 10.03
CA TYR A 128 12.22 10.29 9.48
C TYR A 128 11.56 9.50 8.33
N ILE A 129 10.27 9.28 8.44
CA ILE A 129 9.51 8.54 7.41
C ILE A 129 8.50 9.48 6.78
N CYS A 130 8.54 9.61 5.45
CA CYS A 130 7.62 10.48 4.73
C CYS A 130 7.23 9.90 3.37
N SER A 131 6.16 10.45 2.82
CA SER A 131 5.73 10.18 1.46
C SER A 131 5.63 11.49 0.69
N ILE A 132 6.16 11.48 -0.51
CA ILE A 132 6.00 12.57 -1.48
C ILE A 132 5.11 12.13 -2.65
N HIS A 133 4.51 10.94 -2.56
CA HIS A 133 3.57 10.44 -3.54
C HIS A 133 2.36 11.38 -3.67
N GLY A 134 2.24 12.04 -4.81
CA GLY A 134 1.18 13.02 -5.07
C GLY A 134 1.30 14.35 -4.31
N VAL A 135 2.43 14.62 -3.64
CA VAL A 135 2.68 15.83 -2.85
C VAL A 135 3.83 16.63 -3.44
N LYS A 136 3.73 17.97 -3.44
CA LYS A 136 4.85 18.83 -3.87
C LYS A 136 6.04 18.71 -2.91
N LEU A 137 7.25 18.65 -3.47
CA LEU A 137 8.54 18.57 -2.74
C LEU A 137 8.94 19.86 -1.99
N SER A 138 8.00 20.77 -1.73
CA SER A 138 8.31 22.01 -1.02
C SER A 138 8.90 21.71 0.37
N ASN A 139 10.03 22.35 0.69
CA ASN A 139 10.74 22.25 1.96
C ASN A 139 11.28 20.85 2.32
N ILE A 140 11.42 19.93 1.36
CA ILE A 140 11.88 18.56 1.65
C ILE A 140 13.33 18.53 2.14
N THR A 141 14.22 19.35 1.58
CA THR A 141 15.62 19.47 2.00
C THR A 141 15.74 19.92 3.44
N SER A 142 14.97 20.94 3.84
CA SER A 142 14.90 21.38 5.24
C SER A 142 14.41 20.26 6.18
N ARG A 143 13.40 19.47 5.77
CA ARG A 143 12.92 18.36 6.61
C ARG A 143 13.96 17.26 6.76
N ILE A 144 14.60 16.86 5.67
CA ILE A 144 15.63 15.81 5.67
C ILE A 144 16.84 16.23 6.51
N SER A 145 17.25 17.51 6.45
CA SER A 145 18.45 18.00 7.15
C SER A 145 18.40 17.89 8.67
N HIS A 146 17.21 17.75 9.24
CA HIS A 146 17.05 17.57 10.70
C HIS A 146 17.15 16.11 11.14
N HIS A 147 17.36 15.18 10.22
CA HIS A 147 17.39 13.75 10.50
C HIS A 147 18.64 13.09 9.90
N THR A 148 19.23 12.19 10.65
CA THR A 148 20.39 11.40 10.19
C THR A 148 20.00 10.34 9.17
N LYS A 149 18.74 9.90 9.20
CA LYS A 149 18.18 8.85 8.36
C LYS A 149 16.77 9.21 7.91
N THR A 150 16.47 9.02 6.65
CA THR A 150 15.12 9.27 6.09
C THR A 150 14.72 8.15 5.16
N PHE A 151 13.52 7.60 5.36
CA PHE A 151 12.85 6.75 4.38
C PHE A 151 11.75 7.53 3.68
N MET A 152 11.76 7.52 2.35
CA MET A 152 10.86 8.33 1.57
C MET A 152 10.14 7.50 0.49
N LEU A 153 8.80 7.52 0.51
CA LEU A 153 8.00 6.95 -0.56
C LEU A 153 7.89 7.94 -1.71
N MET A 154 8.14 7.45 -2.93
CA MET A 154 8.12 8.23 -4.16
C MET A 154 7.17 7.64 -5.19
N SER A 155 6.69 8.46 -6.13
CA SER A 155 5.79 7.99 -7.20
C SER A 155 6.53 7.36 -8.39
N GLY A 156 7.85 7.58 -8.51
CA GLY A 156 8.65 7.03 -9.60
C GLY A 156 9.92 7.82 -9.89
N VAL A 157 10.56 7.51 -11.02
CA VAL A 157 11.87 8.04 -11.43
C VAL A 157 11.92 9.57 -11.48
N LYS A 158 10.82 10.23 -11.84
CA LYS A 158 10.76 11.71 -11.87
C LYS A 158 10.99 12.31 -10.49
N ASP A 159 10.40 11.73 -9.45
CA ASP A 159 10.56 12.21 -8.07
C ASP A 159 11.98 11.95 -7.57
N VAL A 160 12.56 10.79 -7.92
CA VAL A 160 13.96 10.46 -7.59
C VAL A 160 14.92 11.47 -8.22
N ASN A 161 14.76 11.76 -9.51
CA ASN A 161 15.61 12.73 -10.20
C ASN A 161 15.46 14.14 -9.61
N MET A 162 14.23 14.55 -9.31
CA MET A 162 13.96 15.85 -8.70
C MET A 162 14.60 15.94 -7.31
N LEU A 163 14.47 14.89 -6.47
CA LEU A 163 15.15 14.85 -5.18
C LEU A 163 16.67 14.91 -5.34
N GLY A 164 17.26 14.14 -6.25
CA GLY A 164 18.70 14.17 -6.54
C GLY A 164 19.17 15.59 -6.89
N HIS A 165 18.44 16.30 -7.74
CA HIS A 165 18.70 17.70 -8.05
C HIS A 165 18.64 18.61 -6.81
N LEU A 166 17.60 18.46 -6.00
CA LEU A 166 17.46 19.28 -4.78
C LEU A 166 18.58 19.02 -3.78
N LEU A 167 18.97 17.75 -3.58
CA LEU A 167 20.06 17.39 -2.66
C LEU A 167 21.41 17.90 -3.13
N SER A 168 21.68 17.93 -4.44
CA SER A 168 22.93 18.38 -5.01
C SER A 168 23.04 19.90 -5.13
N SER A 169 21.92 20.62 -5.32
CA SER A 169 21.91 22.05 -5.57
C SER A 169 21.66 22.91 -4.32
N ASP A 170 21.07 22.34 -3.27
CA ASP A 170 20.74 23.07 -2.04
C ASP A 170 21.89 23.03 -1.03
N GLU A 171 22.78 24.00 -1.13
CA GLU A 171 23.97 24.12 -0.25
C GLU A 171 23.63 24.49 1.20
N ARG A 172 22.44 25.00 1.47
CA ARG A 172 22.02 25.52 2.79
C ARG A 172 22.11 24.47 3.89
N TYR A 173 21.95 23.20 3.56
CA TYR A 173 21.81 22.12 4.56
C TYR A 173 22.95 21.09 4.48
N GLY A 174 23.93 21.25 3.60
CA GLY A 174 25.06 20.34 3.48
C GLY A 174 24.69 18.92 3.01
N LEU A 175 23.54 18.74 2.37
CA LEU A 175 23.00 17.44 1.95
C LEU A 175 23.71 16.83 0.73
N GLN A 176 24.63 17.57 0.09
CA GLN A 176 25.44 17.08 -1.05
C GLN A 176 26.33 15.89 -0.69
N LYS A 177 26.55 15.65 0.61
CA LYS A 177 27.37 14.55 1.14
C LYS A 177 26.52 13.37 1.64
N CYS A 178 25.18 13.44 1.53
CA CYS A 178 24.33 12.34 1.98
C CYS A 178 24.44 11.15 1.03
N SER A 179 24.38 9.94 1.58
CA SER A 179 24.23 8.72 0.81
C SER A 179 22.75 8.52 0.46
N VAL A 180 22.46 8.13 -0.77
CA VAL A 180 21.08 7.86 -1.23
C VAL A 180 21.00 6.45 -1.82
N THR A 181 20.14 5.63 -1.28
CA THR A 181 19.83 4.30 -1.82
C THR A 181 18.41 4.29 -2.37
N VAL A 182 18.23 3.83 -3.59
CA VAL A 182 16.92 3.81 -4.27
C VAL A 182 16.45 2.38 -4.41
N GLY A 183 15.31 2.04 -3.77
CA GLY A 183 14.58 0.80 -4.01
C GLY A 183 13.54 1.01 -5.11
N TYR A 184 13.69 0.31 -6.22
CA TYR A 184 12.74 0.36 -7.35
C TYR A 184 12.07 -1.00 -7.50
N GLN A 185 10.74 -1.01 -7.62
CA GLN A 185 9.95 -2.25 -7.74
C GLN A 185 10.38 -3.33 -6.72
N LEU A 186 10.41 -2.98 -5.44
CA LEU A 186 10.94 -3.82 -4.36
C LEU A 186 10.39 -5.27 -4.36
N SER A 187 9.24 -5.49 -4.98
CA SER A 187 8.65 -6.83 -5.17
C SER A 187 9.37 -7.70 -6.21
N LEU A 188 10.19 -7.12 -7.06
CA LEU A 188 10.85 -7.79 -8.20
C LEU A 188 12.38 -7.79 -8.11
N ILE A 189 12.96 -7.20 -7.06
CA ILE A 189 14.40 -7.15 -6.93
C ILE A 189 14.90 -8.48 -6.37
N HIS A 190 15.48 -9.30 -7.24
CA HIS A 190 16.59 -10.16 -6.88
C HIS A 190 17.82 -9.25 -6.77
N ILE A 191 18.20 -8.91 -5.54
CA ILE A 191 19.50 -8.29 -5.26
C ILE A 191 20.56 -9.37 -5.31
#